data_3df1d1b6c7a9b84c07409a4c50a4e9a4
#
_entry.id   3df1d1b6c7a9b84c07409a4c50a4e9a4
#
_cell.length_a   1.000
_cell.length_b   1.000
_cell.length_c   1.000
_cell.angle_alpha   90.00
_cell.angle_beta   90.00
_cell.angle_gamma   90.00
#
_symmetry.space_group_name_H-M   'P 1'
#
loop_
_entity.id
_entity.type
_entity.pdbx_description
1 polymer ?
#
loop_
_entity_poly.entity_id
_entity_poly.type
_entity_poly.pdbx_seq_one_letter_code
_entity_poly.pdbx_strand_id
1 'polypeptide(L)' 'MRLSEIQNKDVINLNSGMKVGNIIDIKINSETGKIESLILEKKKFSSIFNGSDEIEIYWTQINKIGEDVILVESLMS' A
#
# COMPACT_ATOMS: atom_id res chain seq x y z
N MET A 1 -10.46 -12.38 -0.54
CA MET A 1 -9.75 -11.50 0.39
C MET A 1 -10.61 -10.28 0.66
N ARG A 2 -10.74 -9.93 1.89
CA ARG A 2 -11.59 -8.80 2.23
C ARG A 2 -10.76 -7.56 2.40
N LEU A 3 -11.38 -6.41 2.16
CA LEU A 3 -10.71 -5.14 2.33
C LEU A 3 -10.15 -4.99 3.74
N SER A 4 -10.92 -5.39 4.74
CA SER A 4 -10.45 -5.26 6.11
C SER A 4 -9.21 -6.10 6.37
N GLU A 5 -9.07 -7.21 5.69
CA GLU A 5 -7.87 -8.03 5.87
C GLU A 5 -6.67 -7.33 5.29
N ILE A 6 -6.84 -6.69 4.15
CA ILE A 6 -5.75 -5.98 3.53
C ILE A 6 -5.37 -4.75 4.32
N GLN A 7 -6.36 -4.05 4.84
CA GLN A 7 -6.08 -2.81 5.56
C GLN A 7 -5.31 -3.03 6.84
N ASN A 8 -5.42 -4.21 7.41
CA ASN A 8 -4.74 -4.47 8.67
C ASN A 8 -3.32 -4.97 8.48
N LYS A 9 -2.88 -5.11 7.24
CA LYS A 9 -1.54 -5.62 7.01
C LYS A 9 -0.57 -4.46 6.86
N ASP A 10 0.66 -4.68 7.27
CA ASP A 10 1.71 -3.68 7.10
C ASP A 10 2.28 -3.81 5.70
N VAL A 11 2.49 -2.69 5.05
CA VAL A 11 3.10 -2.71 3.72
C VAL A 11 4.57 -2.39 3.89
N ILE A 12 5.41 -3.34 3.50
CA ILE A 12 6.85 -3.26 3.71
C ILE A 12 7.55 -3.20 2.37
N ASN A 13 8.48 -2.28 2.24
CA ASN A 13 9.29 -2.16 1.04
C ASN A 13 10.41 -3.18 1.12
N LEU A 14 10.46 -4.08 0.13
CA LEU A 14 11.46 -5.13 0.15
C LEU A 14 12.88 -4.59 0.05
N ASN A 15 13.05 -3.49 -0.63
CA ASN A 15 14.39 -2.96 -0.82
C ASN A 15 14.96 -2.34 0.44
N SER A 16 14.14 -1.73 1.23
CA SER A 16 14.63 -1.07 2.44
C SER A 16 14.26 -1.81 3.71
N GLY A 17 13.28 -2.70 3.64
CA GLY A 17 12.80 -3.38 4.83
C GLY A 17 11.94 -2.52 5.71
N MET A 18 11.56 -1.34 5.24
CA MET A 18 10.84 -0.41 6.08
C MET A 18 9.37 -0.35 5.71
N LYS A 19 8.56 0.00 6.69
CA LYS A 19 7.14 0.15 6.45
C LYS A 19 6.89 1.37 5.60
N VAL A 20 6.07 1.19 4.56
CA VAL A 20 5.77 2.26 3.64
C VAL A 20 4.66 3.16 4.17
N GLY A 21 3.63 2.57 4.71
CA GLY A 21 2.50 3.34 5.20
C GLY A 21 1.33 2.45 5.47
N ASN A 22 0.17 3.06 5.65
CA ASN A 22 -1.06 2.34 5.93
C ASN A 22 -1.97 2.41 4.73
N ILE A 23 -2.67 1.33 4.46
CA ILE A 23 -3.59 1.30 3.33
C ILE A 23 -4.84 2.05 3.71
N ILE A 24 -5.19 3.05 2.93
CA ILE A 24 -6.39 3.81 3.19
C ILE A 24 -7.46 3.60 2.13
N ASP A 25 -7.11 3.02 1.01
CA ASP A 25 -8.09 2.79 -0.03
C ASP A 25 -7.58 1.74 -1.01
N ILE A 26 -8.47 1.21 -1.81
CA ILE A 26 -8.14 0.24 -2.83
C ILE A 26 -8.83 0.65 -4.12
N LYS A 27 -8.08 0.62 -5.20
CA LYS A 27 -8.62 0.93 -6.51
C LYS A 27 -8.96 -0.36 -7.22
N ILE A 28 -10.17 -0.49 -7.66
CA ILE A 28 -10.65 -1.72 -8.29
C ILE A 28 -11.07 -1.41 -9.71
N ASN A 29 -10.69 -2.31 -10.61
CA ASN A 29 -11.12 -2.20 -12.00
C ASN A 29 -12.58 -2.61 -12.07
N SER A 30 -13.43 -1.70 -12.52
CA SER A 30 -14.88 -1.97 -12.50
C SER A 30 -15.29 -2.99 -13.54
N GLU A 31 -14.48 -3.21 -14.56
CA GLU A 31 -14.83 -4.15 -15.58
C GLU A 31 -14.47 -5.59 -15.20
N THR A 32 -13.35 -5.76 -14.56
CA THR A 32 -12.89 -7.10 -14.21
C THR A 32 -13.13 -7.44 -12.76
N GLY A 33 -13.36 -6.45 -11.92
CA GLY A 33 -13.52 -6.67 -10.48
C GLY A 33 -12.21 -6.91 -9.77
N LYS A 34 -11.09 -6.74 -10.45
CA LYS A 34 -9.80 -7.02 -9.84
C LYS A 34 -9.19 -5.76 -9.26
N ILE A 35 -8.36 -5.96 -8.24
CA ILE A 35 -7.68 -4.85 -7.62
C ILE A 35 -6.59 -4.34 -8.53
N GLU A 36 -6.61 -3.05 -8.81
CA GLU A 36 -5.58 -2.43 -9.63
C GLU A 36 -4.44 -1.91 -8.80
N SER A 37 -4.74 -1.28 -7.69
CA SER A 37 -3.71 -0.69 -6.87
C SER A 37 -4.21 -0.47 -5.46
N LEU A 38 -3.26 -0.21 -4.57
CA LEU A 38 -3.56 0.12 -3.20
C LEU A 38 -3.11 1.55 -2.97
N ILE A 39 -3.91 2.31 -2.25
CA ILE A 39 -3.57 3.68 -1.91
C ILE A 39 -3.13 3.69 -0.46
N LEU A 40 -1.94 4.18 -0.23
CA LEU A 40 -1.36 4.21 1.09
C LEU A 40 -1.17 5.62 1.57
N GLU A 41 -1.28 5.81 2.87
CA GLU A 41 -0.93 7.08 3.47
C GLU A 41 0.40 6.90 4.15
N LYS A 42 1.38 7.71 3.79
CA LYS A 42 2.68 7.61 4.39
C LYS A 42 2.62 8.02 5.83
N LYS A 43 3.39 7.33 6.63
CA LYS A 43 3.50 7.72 8.00
C LYS A 43 4.32 8.98 8.05
N LYS A 44 3.85 10.00 8.75
CA LYS A 44 4.60 11.19 8.82
C LYS A 44 4.96 11.50 10.23
N PHE A 45 6.10 12.06 10.39
CA PHE A 45 6.54 12.44 11.68
C PHE A 45 6.06 13.81 12.03
N SER A 46 5.79 14.61 11.08
CA SER A 46 5.46 15.97 11.37
C SER A 46 4.14 16.30 10.76
N SER A 47 3.26 16.83 11.51
CA SER A 47 1.99 17.22 10.97
C SER A 47 2.05 18.61 10.40
N ILE A 48 3.21 19.20 10.34
CA ILE A 48 3.31 20.48 9.78
C ILE A 48 2.96 20.49 8.34
N PHE A 49 3.32 19.45 7.64
CA PHE A 49 3.01 19.40 6.27
C PHE A 49 1.66 18.93 6.12
N ASN A 50 0.87 19.74 5.57
CA ASN A 50 -0.40 19.36 5.46
C ASN A 50 -0.61 18.64 4.29
N GLY A 51 -0.11 18.39 3.43
CA GLY A 51 -0.47 17.59 2.32
C GLY A 51 -0.60 16.20 2.74
N SER A 52 -1.49 15.48 2.22
CA SER A 52 -1.54 14.09 2.48
C SER A 52 -0.55 13.47 1.56
N ASP A 53 0.36 12.74 2.07
CA ASP A 53 1.34 12.05 1.29
C ASP A 53 0.79 10.71 0.94
N GLU A 54 0.05 10.62 -0.11
CA GLU A 54 -0.52 9.36 -0.54
C GLU A 54 0.36 8.75 -1.59
N ILE A 55 0.47 7.44 -1.55
CA ILE A 55 1.24 6.70 -2.53
C ILE A 55 0.34 5.65 -3.13
N GLU A 56 0.40 5.51 -4.43
CA GLU A 56 -0.33 4.45 -5.09
C GLU A 56 0.64 3.33 -5.44
N ILE A 57 0.34 2.13 -4.98
CA ILE A 57 1.14 0.96 -5.28
C ILE A 57 0.31 0.04 -6.16
N TYR A 58 0.81 -0.20 -7.36
CA TYR A 58 0.06 -1.01 -8.30
C TYR A 58 0.16 -2.48 -7.93
N TRP A 59 -0.86 -3.22 -8.29
CA TRP A 59 -0.90 -4.64 -7.96
C TRP A 59 0.33 -5.38 -8.45
N THR A 60 0.87 -4.96 -9.59
CA THR A 60 2.06 -5.60 -10.15
C THR A 60 3.30 -5.36 -9.32
N GLN A 61 3.29 -4.39 -8.43
CA GLN A 61 4.43 -4.14 -7.56
C GLN A 61 4.39 -4.97 -6.29
N ILE A 62 3.32 -5.69 -6.06
CA ILE A 62 3.21 -6.52 -4.88
C ILE A 62 3.95 -7.81 -5.12
N ASN A 63 4.93 -8.08 -4.28
CA ASN A 63 5.72 -9.28 -4.41
C ASN A 63 5.04 -10.45 -3.70
N LYS A 64 4.53 -10.21 -2.52
CA LYS A 64 3.93 -11.28 -1.75
C LYS A 64 2.97 -10.71 -0.72
N ILE A 65 1.90 -11.40 -0.48
CA ILE A 65 0.96 -11.04 0.57
C ILE A 65 1.05 -12.11 1.64
N GLY A 66 1.49 -11.70 2.80
CA GLY A 66 1.58 -12.61 3.92
C GLY A 66 0.42 -12.43 4.87
N GLU A 67 0.51 -13.07 6.00
CA GLU A 67 -0.57 -13.03 6.97
C GLU A 67 -0.71 -11.64 7.57
N ASP A 68 0.39 -11.01 7.88
CA ASP A 68 0.36 -9.70 8.51
C ASP A 68 1.04 -8.63 7.69
N VAL A 69 1.61 -8.97 6.54
CA VAL A 69 2.38 -8.03 5.77
C VAL A 69 2.11 -8.16 4.30
N ILE A 70 2.35 -7.09 3.58
CA ILE A 70 2.34 -7.09 2.13
C ILE A 70 3.70 -6.58 1.71
N LEU A 71 4.42 -7.38 0.96
CA LEU A 71 5.76 -7.03 0.53
C LEU A 71 5.69 -6.44 -0.88
N VAL A 72 6.23 -5.26 -1.03
CA VAL A 72 6.20 -4.55 -2.30
C VAL A 72 7.60 -4.17 -2.71
N GLU A 73 7.77 -3.98 -4.01
CA GLU A 73 9.09 -3.59 -4.51
C GLU A 73 8.92 -2.55 -5.60
N SER A 74 10.03 -1.91 -5.94
CA SER A 74 10.05 -0.93 -7.01
C SER A 74 9.21 0.29 -6.73
N LEU A 75 9.33 0.76 -5.52
CA LEU A 75 8.56 1.93 -5.21
C LEU A 75 9.19 3.16 -5.70
N MET A 76 10.06 3.29 -6.37
CA MET A 76 10.60 4.33 -6.69
C MET A 76 10.41 4.97 -7.39
N SER A 77 10.59 5.43 -7.36
CA SER A 77 10.60 6.10 -7.82
C SER A 77 11.28 6.73 -8.28
#